data_2d5c29fa97025e0265707ef74e9f1384
#
_entry.id   2d5c29fa97025e0265707ef74e9f1384
#
_cell.length_a   1.000
_cell.length_b   1.000
_cell.length_c   1.000
_cell.angle_alpha   90.00
_cell.angle_beta   90.00
_cell.angle_gamma   90.00
#
_symmetry.space_group_name_H-M   'P 1'
#
loop_
_entity.id
_entity.type
_entity.pdbx_description
1 polymer ?
#
loop_
_entity_poly.entity_id
_entity_poly.type
_entity_poly.pdbx_seq_one_letter_code
_entity_poly.pdbx_strand_id
1 'polypeptide(L)'
;MLQPFHVQTSSEELRTAVRRFESGLYGLAGQQVLTILQKNPEDQEALYFLRLVERRLTRAKPQAKPTLIWQFDPKAAWERDWVEMLLGGVVEKTVVDNTWSQLAETMIVVDNRLIEAKTPYYRRAFESGCRVILVHLSDEAFKDDLSAYRYCDAVIRNYRSELLAESARIQFIPLGYKAGLATPSAPKPASARKYLWSFAGDAKKLTRAEMLDAMAKIEGGHQHLTTGFASADALSTPAYRALLDDTVVVPCPGGWSNLESFRVYEALEAGCIPIVEKRPSFDYFTALLGPHPMPAVMSWMEGADLVKRLQSENALEPLRQSCAAWWTAYKPKLVRDLTEFVERNLKTT
;
A
#
# COMPACT_ATOMS: atom_id res chain seq x y z
N MET A 1 -16.26 -6.86 12.63
CA MET A 1 -15.15 -6.17 11.98
C MET A 1 -15.36 -4.68 12.19
N LEU A 2 -14.43 -4.01 12.85
CA LEU A 2 -14.51 -2.58 13.14
C LEU A 2 -14.04 -1.82 11.90
N GLN A 3 -14.88 -0.98 11.32
CA GLN A 3 -14.39 -0.01 10.35
C GLN A 3 -13.48 0.99 11.09
N PRO A 4 -12.33 1.38 10.52
CA PRO A 4 -11.25 2.08 11.24
C PRO A 4 -11.64 3.46 11.79
N PHE A 5 -12.71 4.05 11.29
CA PHE A 5 -13.24 5.33 11.77
C PHE A 5 -14.56 5.18 12.55
N HIS A 6 -15.05 3.95 12.71
CA HIS A 6 -16.23 3.74 13.53
C HIS A 6 -15.88 3.91 15.01
N VAL A 7 -16.38 4.96 15.58
CA VAL A 7 -16.88 4.90 16.93
C VAL A 7 -17.93 3.77 16.91
N GLN A 8 -17.80 2.74 17.72
CA GLN A 8 -18.89 1.77 17.94
C GLN A 8 -20.04 2.57 18.54
N THR A 9 -20.95 3.01 17.68
CA THR A 9 -22.05 3.81 18.16
C THR A 9 -23.28 2.94 18.20
N SER A 10 -23.99 2.98 19.31
CA SER A 10 -25.29 2.36 19.48
C SER A 10 -26.38 3.03 18.65
N SER A 11 -26.14 4.27 18.19
CA SER A 11 -27.13 5.12 17.52
C SER A 11 -26.92 5.21 16.02
N GLU A 12 -27.97 4.95 15.21
CA GLU A 12 -27.96 5.12 13.74
C GLU A 12 -27.73 6.58 13.34
N GLU A 13 -28.20 7.52 14.14
CA GLU A 13 -28.01 8.96 13.91
C GLU A 13 -26.52 9.33 13.96
N LEU A 14 -25.77 8.78 14.93
CA LEU A 14 -24.35 9.04 15.04
C LEU A 14 -23.54 8.32 13.93
N ARG A 15 -23.95 7.12 13.52
CA ARG A 15 -23.37 6.45 12.36
C ARG A 15 -23.50 7.28 11.08
N THR A 16 -24.63 7.97 10.92
CA THR A 16 -24.81 8.86 9.77
C THR A 16 -23.91 10.09 9.86
N ALA A 17 -23.72 10.67 11.06
CA ALA A 17 -22.79 11.77 11.25
C ALA A 17 -21.33 11.34 10.94
N VAL A 18 -20.93 10.13 11.37
CA VAL A 18 -19.62 9.55 11.05
C VAL A 18 -19.44 9.41 9.54
N ARG A 19 -20.42 8.85 8.80
CA ARG A 19 -20.34 8.74 7.34
C ARG A 19 -20.18 10.11 6.64
N ARG A 20 -20.88 11.14 7.10
CA ARG A 20 -20.72 12.52 6.59
C ARG A 20 -19.32 13.07 6.84
N PHE A 21 -18.79 12.85 8.04
CA PHE A 21 -17.44 13.25 8.40
C PHE A 21 -16.38 12.55 7.52
N GLU A 22 -16.52 11.25 7.32
CA GLU A 22 -15.62 10.45 6.46
C GLU A 22 -15.70 10.89 5.00
N SER A 23 -16.85 11.40 4.56
CA SER A 23 -17.04 12.00 3.23
C SER A 23 -16.56 13.46 3.14
N GLY A 24 -15.94 14.02 4.20
CA GLY A 24 -15.47 15.41 4.20
C GLY A 24 -16.56 16.47 4.46
N LEU A 25 -17.79 16.05 4.74
CA LEU A 25 -18.93 16.94 4.99
C LEU A 25 -18.99 17.35 6.48
N TYR A 26 -17.88 17.94 6.98
CA TYR A 26 -17.66 18.20 8.41
C TYR A 26 -18.74 19.09 9.04
N GLY A 27 -19.19 20.13 8.34
CA GLY A 27 -20.25 21.01 8.83
C GLY A 27 -21.58 20.28 9.04
N LEU A 28 -21.97 19.42 8.08
CA LEU A 28 -23.19 18.61 8.19
C LEU A 28 -23.06 17.51 9.26
N ALA A 29 -21.87 16.94 9.41
CA ALA A 29 -21.59 16.00 10.49
C ALA A 29 -21.75 16.67 11.87
N GLY A 30 -21.20 17.88 12.04
CA GLY A 30 -21.32 18.66 13.28
C GLY A 30 -22.77 19.02 13.62
N GLN A 31 -23.53 19.50 12.66
CA GLN A 31 -24.95 19.83 12.86
C GLN A 31 -25.74 18.61 13.35
N GLN A 32 -25.48 17.44 12.78
CA GLN A 32 -26.16 16.22 13.18
C GLN A 32 -25.78 15.79 14.59
N VAL A 33 -24.49 15.89 14.95
CA VAL A 33 -24.04 15.59 16.31
C VAL A 33 -24.65 16.53 17.35
N LEU A 34 -24.73 17.83 17.04
CA LEU A 34 -25.41 18.80 17.92
C LEU A 34 -26.89 18.44 18.11
N THR A 35 -27.58 17.95 17.08
CA THR A 35 -28.97 17.48 17.21
C THR A 35 -29.08 16.26 18.13
N ILE A 36 -28.10 15.34 18.11
CA ILE A 36 -28.04 14.20 19.03
C ILE A 36 -27.85 14.71 20.47
N LEU A 37 -26.90 15.63 20.69
CA LEU A 37 -26.61 16.20 21.99
C LEU A 37 -27.75 17.06 22.56
N GLN A 38 -28.59 17.66 21.72
CA GLN A 38 -29.83 18.31 22.18
C GLN A 38 -30.82 17.32 22.81
N LYS A 39 -30.86 16.06 22.32
CA LYS A 39 -31.72 15.00 22.87
C LYS A 39 -31.06 14.30 24.08
N ASN A 40 -29.77 14.14 24.07
CA ASN A 40 -28.95 13.51 25.13
C ASN A 40 -27.63 14.27 25.32
N PRO A 41 -27.60 15.31 26.19
CA PRO A 41 -26.41 16.14 26.39
C PRO A 41 -25.20 15.39 26.96
N GLU A 42 -25.42 14.24 27.62
CA GLU A 42 -24.36 13.45 28.24
C GLU A 42 -23.87 12.28 27.37
N ASP A 43 -24.29 12.20 26.12
CA ASP A 43 -23.82 11.18 25.20
C ASP A 43 -22.30 11.32 24.94
N GLN A 44 -21.53 10.49 25.60
CA GLN A 44 -20.06 10.54 25.57
C GLN A 44 -19.48 10.28 24.18
N GLU A 45 -20.15 9.43 23.39
CA GLU A 45 -19.73 9.15 22.01
C GLU A 45 -19.97 10.36 21.10
N ALA A 46 -21.13 10.99 21.21
CA ALA A 46 -21.48 12.19 20.47
C ALA A 46 -20.57 13.37 20.87
N LEU A 47 -20.33 13.57 22.18
CA LEU A 47 -19.40 14.60 22.68
C LEU A 47 -17.99 14.41 22.16
N TYR A 48 -17.50 13.17 22.18
CA TYR A 48 -16.19 12.85 21.62
C TYR A 48 -16.14 13.16 20.13
N PHE A 49 -17.16 12.73 19.38
CA PHE A 49 -17.22 12.94 17.94
C PHE A 49 -17.36 14.42 17.57
N LEU A 50 -18.11 15.21 18.35
CA LEU A 50 -18.19 16.66 18.17
C LEU A 50 -16.80 17.31 18.23
N ARG A 51 -15.98 16.93 19.21
CA ARG A 51 -14.58 17.42 19.32
C ARG A 51 -13.75 17.09 18.08
N LEU A 52 -13.94 15.91 17.46
CA LEU A 52 -13.28 15.55 16.19
C LEU A 52 -13.71 16.51 15.07
N VAL A 53 -15.01 16.77 14.95
CA VAL A 53 -15.56 17.67 13.94
C VAL A 53 -15.08 19.11 14.15
N GLU A 54 -15.20 19.63 15.36
CA GLU A 54 -14.75 20.98 15.71
C GLU A 54 -13.26 21.18 15.39
N ARG A 55 -12.41 20.22 15.73
CA ARG A 55 -10.99 20.27 15.37
C ARG A 55 -10.76 20.33 13.88
N ARG A 56 -11.57 19.62 13.09
CA ARG A 56 -11.48 19.71 11.62
C ARG A 56 -11.84 21.10 11.10
N LEU A 57 -12.87 21.72 11.67
CA LEU A 57 -13.38 23.01 11.20
C LEU A 57 -12.54 24.20 11.68
N THR A 58 -11.85 24.07 12.82
CA THR A 58 -11.18 25.23 13.47
C THR A 58 -9.66 25.25 13.28
N ARG A 59 -9.07 24.22 12.69
CA ARG A 59 -7.61 24.17 12.51
C ARG A 59 -7.11 25.21 11.50
N ALA A 60 -6.09 25.98 11.91
CA ALA A 60 -5.37 26.86 11.00
C ALA A 60 -4.68 26.07 9.86
N LYS A 61 -4.47 26.68 8.70
CA LYS A 61 -3.67 26.07 7.61
C LYS A 61 -2.23 25.89 8.10
N PRO A 62 -1.62 24.70 7.91
CA PRO A 62 -0.21 24.53 8.23
C PRO A 62 0.63 25.48 7.35
N GLN A 63 1.63 26.12 7.97
CA GLN A 63 2.54 27.02 7.27
C GLN A 63 3.75 26.29 6.69
N ALA A 64 4.10 25.12 7.23
CA ALA A 64 5.25 24.33 6.83
C ALA A 64 4.83 22.98 6.23
N LYS A 65 5.73 22.40 5.41
CA LYS A 65 5.61 21.02 4.96
C LYS A 65 5.68 20.06 6.15
N PRO A 66 5.06 18.86 6.07
CA PRO A 66 5.08 17.91 7.15
C PRO A 66 6.47 17.34 7.43
N THR A 67 6.71 16.95 8.68
CA THR A 67 7.85 16.13 9.08
C THR A 67 7.49 14.65 8.85
N LEU A 68 8.35 13.91 8.14
CA LEU A 68 8.25 12.45 8.04
C LEU A 68 8.88 11.81 9.27
N ILE A 69 8.11 11.04 10.02
CA ILE A 69 8.56 10.37 11.24
C ILE A 69 8.47 8.86 11.04
N TRP A 70 9.61 8.18 11.02
CA TRP A 70 9.67 6.73 11.03
C TRP A 70 9.64 6.23 12.48
N GLN A 71 8.63 5.43 12.82
CA GLN A 71 8.49 4.83 14.16
C GLN A 71 9.32 3.55 14.35
N PHE A 72 10.22 3.27 13.44
CA PHE A 72 11.20 2.18 13.48
C PHE A 72 12.39 2.54 12.59
N ASP A 73 13.49 1.79 12.69
CA ASP A 73 14.66 2.06 11.85
C ASP A 73 14.32 1.85 10.36
N PRO A 74 14.33 2.90 9.54
CA PRO A 74 14.01 2.77 8.11
C PRO A 74 14.99 1.87 7.37
N LYS A 75 16.20 1.63 7.88
CA LYS A 75 17.15 0.67 7.29
C LYS A 75 16.64 -0.77 7.36
N ALA A 76 15.77 -1.07 8.33
CA ALA A 76 15.08 -2.35 8.44
C ALA A 76 13.78 -2.42 7.63
N ALA A 77 13.30 -1.30 7.08
CA ALA A 77 12.09 -1.25 6.26
C ALA A 77 12.37 -1.72 4.83
N TRP A 78 11.65 -2.72 4.40
CA TRP A 78 11.76 -3.18 3.01
C TRP A 78 11.16 -2.19 2.02
N GLU A 79 10.17 -1.42 2.44
CA GLU A 79 9.46 -0.40 1.65
C GLU A 79 10.15 0.98 1.70
N ARG A 80 11.33 1.13 2.33
CA ARG A 80 11.96 2.43 2.55
C ARG A 80 12.07 3.24 1.26
N ASP A 81 12.77 2.71 0.25
CA ASP A 81 13.04 3.45 -0.99
C ASP A 81 11.74 3.80 -1.73
N TRP A 82 10.72 2.93 -1.61
CA TRP A 82 9.40 3.17 -2.16
C TRP A 82 8.68 4.32 -1.46
N VAL A 83 8.64 4.30 -0.13
CA VAL A 83 8.02 5.37 0.68
C VAL A 83 8.75 6.71 0.47
N GLU A 84 10.08 6.70 0.44
CA GLU A 84 10.89 7.90 0.18
C GLU A 84 10.64 8.47 -1.22
N MET A 85 10.52 7.64 -2.23
CA MET A 85 10.17 8.06 -3.59
C MET A 85 8.76 8.66 -3.64
N LEU A 86 7.79 8.08 -2.94
CA LEU A 86 6.42 8.54 -2.95
C LEU A 86 6.22 9.87 -2.19
N LEU A 87 6.90 10.05 -1.06
CA LEU A 87 6.63 11.15 -0.13
C LEU A 87 7.74 12.20 -0.06
N GLY A 88 8.92 11.95 -0.63
CA GLY A 88 10.08 12.85 -0.53
C GLY A 88 9.82 14.28 -1.01
N GLY A 89 8.92 14.46 -1.99
CA GLY A 89 8.56 15.78 -2.51
C GLY A 89 7.63 16.60 -1.60
N VAL A 90 6.89 15.94 -0.69
CA VAL A 90 5.90 16.61 0.16
C VAL A 90 6.37 16.87 1.58
N VAL A 91 7.48 16.28 2.01
CA VAL A 91 8.02 16.43 3.36
C VAL A 91 9.15 17.47 3.41
N GLU A 92 9.33 18.11 4.56
CA GLU A 92 10.43 19.05 4.80
C GLU A 92 11.68 18.34 5.30
N LYS A 93 11.48 17.42 6.24
CA LYS A 93 12.56 16.67 6.89
C LYS A 93 12.10 15.29 7.30
N THR A 94 13.07 14.40 7.50
CA THR A 94 12.83 13.03 7.97
C THR A 94 13.48 12.84 9.34
N VAL A 95 12.78 12.18 10.24
CA VAL A 95 13.21 11.86 11.62
C VAL A 95 12.93 10.38 11.88
N VAL A 96 13.79 9.74 12.65
CA VAL A 96 13.55 8.40 13.20
C VAL A 96 13.22 8.52 14.67
N ASP A 97 12.08 7.98 15.08
CA ASP A 97 11.61 8.02 16.48
C ASP A 97 11.02 6.67 16.89
N ASN A 98 11.87 5.77 17.32
CA ASN A 98 11.46 4.47 17.84
C ASN A 98 10.96 4.51 19.31
N THR A 99 10.87 5.68 19.89
CA THR A 99 10.42 5.91 21.28
C THR A 99 9.01 6.47 21.37
N TRP A 100 8.36 6.78 20.23
CA TRP A 100 6.99 7.32 20.18
C TRP A 100 6.86 8.65 20.96
N SER A 101 7.91 9.46 20.92
CA SER A 101 8.00 10.71 21.69
C SER A 101 7.86 11.96 20.84
N GLN A 102 8.32 11.92 19.59
CA GLN A 102 8.39 13.07 18.70
C GLN A 102 7.00 13.48 18.21
N LEU A 103 6.73 14.78 18.33
CA LEU A 103 5.54 15.42 17.76
C LEU A 103 5.97 16.60 16.90
N ALA A 104 5.23 16.86 15.83
CA ALA A 104 5.34 18.04 15.01
C ALA A 104 3.94 18.58 14.71
N GLU A 105 3.82 19.88 14.44
CA GLU A 105 2.54 20.51 14.09
C GLU A 105 1.84 19.74 12.94
N THR A 106 2.63 19.37 11.95
CA THR A 106 2.18 18.55 10.82
C THR A 106 3.18 17.43 10.59
N MET A 107 2.70 16.20 10.60
CA MET A 107 3.57 15.03 10.46
C MET A 107 2.94 13.92 9.61
N ILE A 108 3.80 13.22 8.89
CA ILE A 108 3.51 11.95 8.25
C ILE A 108 4.25 10.90 9.06
N VAL A 109 3.52 9.99 9.68
CA VAL A 109 4.08 8.96 10.57
C VAL A 109 4.08 7.64 9.81
N VAL A 110 5.26 7.07 9.60
CA VAL A 110 5.42 5.74 9.00
C VAL A 110 5.50 4.71 10.10
N ASP A 111 4.55 3.80 10.09
CA ASP A 111 4.45 2.73 11.06
C ASP A 111 4.13 1.41 10.39
N ASN A 112 4.69 0.36 10.92
CA ASN A 112 4.32 -1.00 10.62
C ASN A 112 3.78 -1.66 11.90
N ARG A 113 2.88 -2.62 11.76
CA ARG A 113 2.40 -3.41 12.88
C ARG A 113 1.75 -2.56 13.99
N LEU A 114 0.60 -1.99 13.71
CA LEU A 114 -0.19 -1.27 14.71
C LEU A 114 -0.72 -2.23 15.77
N ILE A 115 -0.47 -1.89 17.03
CA ILE A 115 -0.98 -2.58 18.21
C ILE A 115 -1.61 -1.57 19.14
N GLU A 116 -2.49 -2.00 20.04
CA GLU A 116 -3.21 -1.14 20.98
C GLU A 116 -2.27 -0.22 21.77
N ALA A 117 -1.11 -0.74 22.19
CA ALA A 117 -0.10 0.01 22.93
C ALA A 117 0.45 1.26 22.20
N LYS A 118 0.28 1.36 20.88
CA LYS A 118 0.68 2.51 20.09
C LYS A 118 -0.39 3.60 20.00
N THR A 119 -1.65 3.27 20.21
CA THR A 119 -2.78 4.19 20.16
C THR A 119 -2.62 5.44 21.05
N PRO A 120 -2.05 5.36 22.29
CA PRO A 120 -1.80 6.54 23.11
C PRO A 120 -0.91 7.62 22.46
N TYR A 121 0.05 7.24 21.63
CA TYR A 121 0.87 8.20 20.88
C TYR A 121 0.02 9.03 19.90
N TYR A 122 -0.81 8.37 19.09
CA TYR A 122 -1.69 9.05 18.14
C TYR A 122 -2.75 9.90 18.83
N ARG A 123 -3.28 9.43 19.97
CA ARG A 123 -4.17 10.22 20.82
C ARG A 123 -3.49 11.48 21.33
N ARG A 124 -2.28 11.38 21.88
CA ARG A 124 -1.50 12.53 22.37
C ARG A 124 -1.23 13.53 21.26
N ALA A 125 -0.83 13.06 20.06
CA ALA A 125 -0.64 13.91 18.90
C ALA A 125 -1.94 14.68 18.55
N PHE A 126 -3.06 13.97 18.51
CA PHE A 126 -4.37 14.56 18.31
C PHE A 126 -4.74 15.59 19.39
N GLU A 127 -4.58 15.27 20.65
CA GLU A 127 -4.87 16.15 21.80
C GLU A 127 -3.97 17.38 21.81
N SER A 128 -2.72 17.26 21.38
CA SER A 128 -1.78 18.37 21.18
C SER A 128 -2.06 19.22 19.95
N GLY A 129 -3.08 18.93 19.17
CA GLY A 129 -3.42 19.69 17.96
C GLY A 129 -2.61 19.35 16.73
N CYS A 130 -1.71 18.36 16.79
CA CYS A 130 -0.94 17.93 15.65
C CYS A 130 -1.84 17.40 14.51
N ARG A 131 -1.40 17.59 13.27
CA ARG A 131 -2.01 16.98 12.08
C ARG A 131 -1.22 15.76 11.70
N VAL A 132 -1.89 14.63 11.59
CA VAL A 132 -1.25 13.34 11.41
C VAL A 132 -1.79 12.65 10.16
N ILE A 133 -0.91 12.35 9.22
CA ILE A 133 -1.16 11.33 8.21
C ILE A 133 -0.36 10.09 8.60
N LEU A 134 -1.05 8.97 8.77
CA LEU A 134 -0.42 7.70 9.06
C LEU A 134 -0.10 6.97 7.76
N VAL A 135 1.14 6.53 7.57
CA VAL A 135 1.53 5.55 6.56
C VAL A 135 1.63 4.20 7.24
N HIS A 136 0.59 3.39 7.07
CA HIS A 136 0.47 2.07 7.68
C HIS A 136 0.96 0.99 6.72
N LEU A 137 2.08 0.36 7.04
CA LEU A 137 2.75 -0.64 6.23
C LEU A 137 2.59 -2.05 6.83
N SER A 138 2.78 -3.06 5.98
CA SER A 138 3.01 -4.47 6.38
C SER A 138 1.83 -5.22 7.03
N ASP A 139 0.63 -4.66 7.09
CA ASP A 139 -0.57 -5.38 7.60
C ASP A 139 -1.20 -6.26 6.51
N GLU A 140 -0.45 -7.25 6.00
CA GLU A 140 -0.89 -8.17 4.95
C GLU A 140 -2.09 -9.02 5.34
N ALA A 141 -2.19 -9.39 6.61
CA ALA A 141 -3.22 -10.28 7.13
C ALA A 141 -4.44 -9.53 7.70
N PHE A 142 -4.45 -8.20 7.67
CA PHE A 142 -5.50 -7.34 8.26
C PHE A 142 -5.77 -7.67 9.75
N LYS A 143 -4.70 -7.84 10.53
CA LYS A 143 -4.74 -8.20 11.95
C LYS A 143 -4.33 -7.08 12.89
N ASP A 144 -3.83 -5.99 12.34
CA ASP A 144 -3.38 -4.85 13.14
C ASP A 144 -4.56 -4.13 13.82
N ASP A 145 -4.29 -3.52 14.96
CA ASP A 145 -5.25 -2.68 15.66
C ASP A 145 -5.40 -1.32 14.96
N LEU A 146 -6.54 -1.10 14.33
CA LEU A 146 -6.82 0.12 13.58
C LEU A 146 -7.37 1.27 14.46
N SER A 147 -7.41 1.12 15.80
CA SER A 147 -7.95 2.16 16.70
C SER A 147 -7.18 3.48 16.63
N ALA A 148 -5.90 3.45 16.24
CA ALA A 148 -5.10 4.65 15.99
C ALA A 148 -5.65 5.53 14.85
N TYR A 149 -6.33 4.95 13.86
CA TYR A 149 -6.84 5.67 12.68
C TYR A 149 -7.78 6.83 13.03
N ARG A 150 -8.55 6.70 14.13
CA ARG A 150 -9.48 7.75 14.58
C ARG A 150 -8.79 9.05 14.97
N TYR A 151 -7.52 8.98 15.35
CA TYR A 151 -6.72 10.13 15.76
C TYR A 151 -5.91 10.74 14.62
N CYS A 152 -5.87 10.07 13.45
CA CYS A 152 -5.18 10.54 12.27
C CYS A 152 -6.09 11.37 11.36
N ASP A 153 -5.53 12.34 10.66
CA ASP A 153 -6.24 13.14 9.65
C ASP A 153 -6.54 12.31 8.41
N ALA A 154 -5.61 11.46 8.01
CA ALA A 154 -5.79 10.50 6.93
C ALA A 154 -4.83 9.32 7.11
N VAL A 155 -5.01 8.30 6.31
CA VAL A 155 -4.18 7.10 6.30
C VAL A 155 -3.78 6.77 4.86
N ILE A 156 -2.51 6.53 4.65
CA ILE A 156 -1.94 5.91 3.46
C ILE A 156 -1.57 4.49 3.86
N ARG A 157 -1.98 3.48 3.11
CA ARG A 157 -1.63 2.11 3.46
C ARG A 157 -1.41 1.22 2.25
N ASN A 158 -0.54 0.23 2.38
CA ASN A 158 -0.49 -0.89 1.46
C ASN A 158 -1.56 -1.95 1.82
N TYR A 159 -1.69 -2.95 0.97
CA TYR A 159 -2.71 -4.01 1.06
C TYR A 159 -4.15 -3.46 1.08
N ARG A 160 -4.71 -3.34 -0.11
CA ARG A 160 -6.08 -2.85 -0.31
C ARG A 160 -7.09 -3.78 0.37
N SER A 161 -8.03 -3.17 1.09
CA SER A 161 -9.20 -3.84 1.68
C SER A 161 -10.47 -3.15 1.20
N GLU A 162 -11.43 -3.91 0.68
CA GLU A 162 -12.72 -3.37 0.26
C GLU A 162 -13.50 -2.75 1.43
N LEU A 163 -13.31 -3.28 2.64
CA LEU A 163 -13.94 -2.73 3.86
C LEU A 163 -13.45 -1.32 4.22
N LEU A 164 -12.25 -0.94 3.75
CA LEU A 164 -11.64 0.36 4.00
C LEU A 164 -11.70 1.29 2.78
N ALA A 165 -12.03 0.75 1.60
CA ALA A 165 -11.96 1.46 0.34
C ALA A 165 -13.02 2.58 0.20
N GLU A 166 -14.10 2.53 0.98
CA GLU A 166 -15.16 3.54 0.96
C GLU A 166 -14.78 4.85 1.67
N SER A 167 -13.72 4.84 2.49
CA SER A 167 -13.32 6.03 3.23
C SER A 167 -12.46 6.97 2.39
N ALA A 168 -12.93 8.21 2.18
CA ALA A 168 -12.16 9.27 1.52
C ALA A 168 -10.87 9.67 2.27
N ARG A 169 -10.71 9.20 3.50
CA ARG A 169 -9.53 9.45 4.35
C ARG A 169 -8.49 8.34 4.26
N ILE A 170 -8.74 7.30 3.47
CA ILE A 170 -7.78 6.20 3.24
C ILE A 170 -7.36 6.19 1.79
N GLN A 171 -6.06 6.30 1.57
CA GLN A 171 -5.42 6.13 0.25
C GLN A 171 -4.64 4.83 0.24
N PHE A 172 -5.00 3.91 -0.66
CA PHE A 172 -4.20 2.72 -0.87
C PHE A 172 -3.03 3.02 -1.79
N ILE A 173 -1.90 2.42 -1.45
CA ILE A 173 -0.69 2.44 -2.28
C ILE A 173 -0.25 1.01 -2.58
N PRO A 174 0.37 0.77 -3.73
CA PRO A 174 1.04 -0.49 -4.00
C PRO A 174 2.12 -0.78 -2.95
N LEU A 175 2.36 -2.05 -2.67
CA LEU A 175 3.46 -2.49 -1.78
C LEU A 175 4.82 -1.98 -2.26
N GLY A 176 4.98 -1.82 -3.58
CA GLY A 176 6.23 -1.37 -4.18
C GLY A 176 7.30 -2.44 -4.24
N TYR A 177 8.50 -2.02 -4.54
CA TYR A 177 9.68 -2.89 -4.61
C TYR A 177 10.52 -2.80 -3.33
N LYS A 178 11.25 -3.88 -3.03
CA LYS A 178 12.14 -3.94 -1.87
C LYS A 178 13.26 -2.91 -2.00
N ALA A 179 13.63 -2.28 -0.89
CA ALA A 179 14.72 -1.32 -0.80
C ALA A 179 16.04 -1.88 -1.39
N GLY A 180 16.73 -1.04 -2.15
CA GLY A 180 17.96 -1.38 -2.88
C GLY A 180 17.72 -2.06 -4.23
N LEU A 181 16.48 -2.34 -4.63
CA LEU A 181 16.20 -2.98 -5.92
C LEU A 181 16.09 -1.97 -7.07
N ALA A 182 15.62 -0.78 -6.83
CA ALA A 182 15.50 0.28 -7.83
C ALA A 182 16.90 0.73 -8.28
N THR A 183 17.39 0.15 -9.36
CA THR A 183 18.65 0.59 -9.99
C THR A 183 18.31 1.18 -11.36
N PRO A 184 18.76 2.40 -11.68
CA PRO A 184 18.56 2.98 -12.99
C PRO A 184 19.37 2.20 -14.04
N SER A 185 18.77 1.22 -14.67
CA SER A 185 19.30 0.56 -15.86
C SER A 185 18.24 0.52 -16.94
N ALA A 186 18.62 0.75 -18.18
CA ALA A 186 17.71 0.54 -19.31
C ALA A 186 17.35 -0.96 -19.38
N PRO A 187 16.06 -1.33 -19.35
CA PRO A 187 15.66 -2.73 -19.39
C PRO A 187 16.12 -3.40 -20.69
N LYS A 188 16.74 -4.59 -20.59
CA LYS A 188 17.10 -5.40 -21.76
C LYS A 188 15.85 -5.79 -22.56
N PRO A 189 15.90 -5.86 -23.88
CA PRO A 189 14.82 -6.43 -24.69
C PRO A 189 14.65 -7.93 -24.38
N ALA A 190 13.47 -8.49 -24.65
CA ALA A 190 13.18 -9.90 -24.35
C ALA A 190 14.19 -10.87 -25.00
N SER A 191 14.63 -10.58 -26.24
CA SER A 191 15.61 -11.39 -26.99
C SER A 191 17.01 -11.42 -26.38
N ALA A 192 17.37 -10.44 -25.53
CA ALA A 192 18.67 -10.37 -24.85
C ALA A 192 18.63 -10.91 -23.42
N ARG A 193 17.46 -11.41 -22.96
CA ARG A 193 17.29 -11.98 -21.62
C ARG A 193 17.51 -13.50 -21.68
N LYS A 194 18.22 -14.00 -20.67
CA LYS A 194 18.64 -15.41 -20.63
C LYS A 194 17.48 -16.36 -20.33
N TYR A 195 16.53 -15.93 -19.50
CA TYR A 195 15.46 -16.79 -19.00
C TYR A 195 14.11 -16.34 -19.56
N LEU A 196 13.34 -17.29 -20.11
CA LEU A 196 11.97 -17.02 -20.49
C LEU A 196 11.12 -16.69 -19.26
N TRP A 197 11.30 -17.42 -18.18
CA TRP A 197 10.67 -17.11 -16.90
C TRP A 197 11.60 -17.42 -15.74
N SER A 198 11.40 -16.77 -14.61
CA SER A 198 12.08 -17.12 -13.36
C SER A 198 11.22 -16.94 -12.13
N PHE A 199 11.56 -17.70 -11.10
CA PHE A 199 11.01 -17.54 -9.76
C PHE A 199 12.13 -17.68 -8.72
N ALA A 200 12.20 -16.71 -7.78
CA ALA A 200 13.06 -16.81 -6.62
C ALA A 200 12.24 -16.59 -5.34
N GLY A 201 12.33 -17.50 -4.38
CA GLY A 201 11.65 -17.40 -3.10
C GLY A 201 11.12 -18.71 -2.53
N ASP A 202 10.40 -18.61 -1.42
CA ASP A 202 9.79 -19.74 -0.72
C ASP A 202 8.59 -20.29 -1.51
N ALA A 203 8.60 -21.59 -1.77
CA ALA A 203 7.55 -22.31 -2.50
C ALA A 203 6.32 -22.67 -1.66
N LYS A 204 6.37 -22.53 -0.32
CA LYS A 204 5.34 -23.04 0.60
C LYS A 204 4.14 -22.12 0.81
N LYS A 205 4.10 -20.96 0.15
CA LYS A 205 3.04 -19.96 0.34
C LYS A 205 1.96 -20.08 -0.73
N LEU A 206 0.68 -20.01 -0.31
CA LEU A 206 -0.50 -19.98 -1.19
C LEU A 206 -0.35 -20.92 -2.42
N THR A 207 -0.48 -20.36 -3.62
CA THR A 207 -0.51 -21.06 -4.92
C THR A 207 0.87 -21.29 -5.55
N ARG A 208 1.96 -21.07 -4.77
CA ARG A 208 3.33 -21.12 -5.34
C ARG A 208 3.75 -22.50 -5.81
N ALA A 209 3.35 -23.56 -5.11
CA ALA A 209 3.61 -24.93 -5.55
C ALA A 209 2.91 -25.21 -6.89
N GLU A 210 1.61 -24.87 -7.00
CA GLU A 210 0.86 -24.99 -8.26
C GLU A 210 1.50 -24.19 -9.40
N MET A 211 1.94 -22.95 -9.11
CA MET A 211 2.66 -22.13 -10.06
C MET A 211 3.95 -22.80 -10.55
N LEU A 212 4.75 -23.34 -9.65
CA LEU A 212 6.01 -24.00 -10.01
C LEU A 212 5.76 -25.24 -10.87
N ASP A 213 4.75 -26.06 -10.51
CA ASP A 213 4.37 -27.25 -11.27
C ASP A 213 3.88 -26.91 -12.68
N ALA A 214 3.13 -25.82 -12.83
CA ALA A 214 2.65 -25.36 -14.12
C ALA A 214 3.78 -24.79 -14.98
N MET A 215 4.61 -23.92 -14.42
CA MET A 215 5.71 -23.24 -15.11
C MET A 215 6.87 -24.18 -15.47
N ALA A 216 7.10 -25.23 -14.68
CA ALA A 216 8.12 -26.24 -15.01
C ALA A 216 7.90 -26.95 -16.36
N LYS A 217 6.68 -26.89 -16.91
CA LYS A 217 6.33 -27.44 -18.25
C LYS A 217 6.76 -26.52 -19.40
N ILE A 218 7.39 -25.39 -19.08
CA ILE A 218 7.85 -24.40 -20.05
C ILE A 218 9.38 -24.36 -20.02
N GLU A 219 10.01 -24.63 -21.16
CA GLU A 219 11.46 -24.56 -21.30
C GLU A 219 12.00 -23.13 -21.11
N GLY A 220 13.27 -22.99 -20.77
CA GLY A 220 13.92 -21.69 -20.57
C GLY A 220 13.63 -21.05 -19.23
N GLY A 221 13.11 -21.81 -18.26
CA GLY A 221 12.85 -21.33 -16.91
C GLY A 221 14.07 -21.40 -15.98
N HIS A 222 14.03 -20.60 -14.92
CA HIS A 222 14.99 -20.64 -13.80
C HIS A 222 14.26 -20.55 -12.46
N GLN A 223 14.68 -21.38 -11.50
CA GLN A 223 14.14 -21.39 -10.15
C GLN A 223 15.27 -21.28 -9.13
N HIS A 224 15.07 -20.40 -8.13
CA HIS A 224 15.90 -20.32 -6.93
C HIS A 224 14.99 -20.41 -5.70
N LEU A 225 14.80 -21.64 -5.19
CA LEU A 225 13.93 -21.89 -4.07
C LEU A 225 14.64 -21.61 -2.74
N THR A 226 13.93 -20.99 -1.80
CA THR A 226 14.44 -20.61 -0.49
C THR A 226 13.62 -21.26 0.63
N THR A 227 14.23 -21.39 1.79
CA THR A 227 13.57 -21.97 2.98
C THR A 227 12.58 -21.02 3.65
N GLY A 228 12.63 -19.73 3.32
CA GLY A 228 11.74 -18.71 3.85
C GLY A 228 12.00 -17.33 3.26
N PHE A 229 11.20 -16.35 3.70
CA PHE A 229 11.41 -14.97 3.32
C PHE A 229 12.64 -14.39 4.06
N ALA A 230 13.57 -13.79 3.31
CA ALA A 230 14.83 -13.27 3.81
C ALA A 230 15.71 -14.31 4.56
N SER A 231 15.56 -15.59 4.24
CA SER A 231 16.38 -16.66 4.77
C SER A 231 17.84 -16.57 4.27
N ALA A 232 18.76 -17.28 4.91
CA ALA A 232 20.17 -17.25 4.56
C ALA A 232 20.49 -17.75 3.14
N ASP A 233 19.62 -18.59 2.57
CA ASP A 233 19.66 -19.09 1.20
C ASP A 233 18.98 -18.16 0.18
N ALA A 234 18.46 -17.02 0.62
CA ALA A 234 17.87 -16.03 -0.29
C ALA A 234 18.97 -15.30 -1.09
N LEU A 235 18.67 -14.98 -2.35
CA LEU A 235 19.53 -14.13 -3.16
C LEU A 235 19.72 -12.76 -2.49
N SER A 236 20.94 -12.24 -2.53
CA SER A 236 21.15 -10.83 -2.20
C SER A 236 20.39 -9.93 -3.15
N THR A 237 20.03 -8.71 -2.73
CA THR A 237 19.28 -7.77 -3.58
C THR A 237 19.94 -7.55 -4.95
N PRO A 238 21.26 -7.35 -5.08
CA PRO A 238 21.92 -7.25 -6.39
C PRO A 238 21.83 -8.54 -7.23
N ALA A 239 21.97 -9.72 -6.61
CA ALA A 239 21.85 -10.99 -7.33
C ALA A 239 20.43 -11.25 -7.80
N TYR A 240 19.43 -10.92 -6.98
CA TYR A 240 18.02 -11.00 -7.36
C TYR A 240 17.69 -10.01 -8.49
N ARG A 241 18.21 -8.79 -8.41
CA ARG A 241 18.05 -7.81 -9.50
C ARG A 241 18.67 -8.32 -10.80
N ALA A 242 19.87 -8.89 -10.77
CA ALA A 242 20.51 -9.46 -11.96
C ALA A 242 19.70 -10.62 -12.56
N LEU A 243 19.07 -11.46 -11.71
CA LEU A 243 18.15 -12.50 -12.18
C LEU A 243 16.95 -11.89 -12.92
N LEU A 244 16.33 -10.86 -12.36
CA LEU A 244 15.19 -10.18 -12.98
C LEU A 244 15.59 -9.49 -14.30
N ASP A 245 16.75 -8.84 -14.35
CA ASP A 245 17.25 -8.20 -15.59
C ASP A 245 17.48 -9.20 -16.74
N ASP A 246 17.69 -10.47 -16.41
CA ASP A 246 17.83 -11.57 -17.37
C ASP A 246 16.56 -12.41 -17.56
N THR A 247 15.41 -11.98 -17.03
CA THR A 247 14.14 -12.70 -17.08
C THR A 247 13.10 -11.94 -17.90
N VAL A 248 12.38 -12.63 -18.81
CA VAL A 248 11.29 -12.03 -19.61
C VAL A 248 9.99 -11.98 -18.80
N VAL A 249 9.55 -13.12 -18.27
CA VAL A 249 8.28 -13.29 -17.56
C VAL A 249 8.55 -13.67 -16.11
N VAL A 250 7.88 -12.98 -15.19
CA VAL A 250 7.96 -13.29 -13.75
C VAL A 250 6.58 -13.71 -13.26
N PRO A 251 6.36 -14.99 -12.96
CA PRO A 251 5.14 -15.41 -12.27
C PRO A 251 5.14 -14.81 -10.85
N CYS A 252 4.03 -14.14 -10.53
CA CYS A 252 3.86 -13.42 -9.27
C CYS A 252 2.70 -14.02 -8.45
N PRO A 253 2.85 -15.25 -7.96
CA PRO A 253 1.88 -15.82 -7.03
C PRO A 253 1.80 -14.99 -5.75
N GLY A 254 0.66 -15.06 -5.08
CA GLY A 254 0.37 -14.27 -3.90
C GLY A 254 1.44 -14.32 -2.81
N GLY A 255 1.35 -13.37 -1.88
CA GLY A 255 2.18 -13.26 -0.70
C GLY A 255 1.89 -14.35 0.33
N TRP A 256 1.73 -13.97 1.59
CA TRP A 256 1.38 -14.90 2.67
C TRP A 256 -0.14 -15.09 2.79
N SER A 257 -0.91 -14.00 2.74
CA SER A 257 -2.37 -13.99 2.88
C SER A 257 -3.06 -13.08 1.86
N ASN A 258 -2.30 -12.33 1.08
CA ASN A 258 -2.79 -11.40 0.07
C ASN A 258 -2.26 -11.77 -1.32
N LEU A 259 -2.97 -11.35 -2.38
CA LEU A 259 -2.50 -11.54 -3.76
C LEU A 259 -1.29 -10.66 -4.08
N GLU A 260 -1.13 -9.56 -3.36
CA GLU A 260 -0.03 -8.61 -3.55
C GLU A 260 1.28 -9.14 -2.94
N SER A 261 2.36 -8.96 -3.65
CA SER A 261 3.71 -9.25 -3.17
C SER A 261 4.72 -8.28 -3.82
N PHE A 262 5.85 -8.05 -3.18
CA PHE A 262 6.95 -7.24 -3.72
C PHE A 262 7.34 -7.64 -5.15
N ARG A 263 7.30 -8.94 -5.45
CA ARG A 263 7.71 -9.51 -6.74
C ARG A 263 7.04 -8.86 -7.94
N VAL A 264 5.77 -8.46 -7.82
CA VAL A 264 5.02 -7.79 -8.90
C VAL A 264 5.74 -6.51 -9.30
N TYR A 265 6.07 -5.69 -8.32
CA TYR A 265 6.67 -4.37 -8.53
C TYR A 265 8.16 -4.45 -8.83
N GLU A 266 8.84 -5.44 -8.28
CA GLU A 266 10.23 -5.77 -8.58
C GLU A 266 10.39 -6.22 -10.04
N ALA A 267 9.46 -7.02 -10.54
CA ALA A 267 9.41 -7.42 -11.93
C ALA A 267 9.16 -6.23 -12.87
N LEU A 268 8.20 -5.36 -12.51
CA LEU A 268 7.94 -4.12 -13.25
C LEU A 268 9.16 -3.19 -13.27
N GLU A 269 9.85 -3.03 -12.14
CA GLU A 269 11.05 -2.19 -12.01
C GLU A 269 12.22 -2.72 -12.84
N ALA A 270 12.31 -4.03 -13.01
CA ALA A 270 13.30 -4.67 -13.90
C ALA A 270 12.84 -4.76 -15.37
N GLY A 271 11.66 -4.25 -15.68
CA GLY A 271 11.08 -4.27 -17.03
C GLY A 271 10.74 -5.68 -17.51
N CYS A 272 10.34 -6.58 -16.61
CA CYS A 272 9.78 -7.88 -16.91
C CYS A 272 8.27 -7.80 -17.18
N ILE A 273 7.68 -8.91 -17.61
CA ILE A 273 6.23 -9.13 -17.67
C ILE A 273 5.81 -9.85 -16.36
N PRO A 274 5.22 -9.20 -15.37
CA PRO A 274 4.64 -9.91 -14.24
C PRO A 274 3.31 -10.56 -14.65
N ILE A 275 3.13 -11.83 -14.31
CA ILE A 275 1.82 -12.50 -14.39
C ILE A 275 1.26 -12.56 -12.98
N VAL A 276 0.08 -11.98 -12.74
CA VAL A 276 -0.56 -11.91 -11.44
C VAL A 276 -1.80 -12.78 -11.36
N GLU A 277 -2.23 -13.09 -10.15
CA GLU A 277 -3.47 -13.84 -9.91
C GLU A 277 -4.66 -12.89 -9.77
N LYS A 278 -5.81 -13.32 -10.27
CA LYS A 278 -7.12 -12.72 -9.99
C LYS A 278 -8.09 -13.77 -9.45
N ARG A 279 -9.14 -13.31 -8.78
CA ARG A 279 -10.25 -14.15 -8.34
C ARG A 279 -11.46 -13.97 -9.26
N PRO A 280 -12.38 -14.93 -9.36
CA PRO A 280 -13.50 -14.87 -10.32
C PRO A 280 -14.34 -13.59 -10.23
N SER A 281 -14.53 -13.06 -9.03
CA SER A 281 -15.38 -11.90 -8.78
C SER A 281 -14.60 -10.61 -8.47
N PHE A 282 -13.24 -10.67 -8.44
CA PHE A 282 -12.45 -9.54 -7.98
C PHE A 282 -11.05 -9.53 -8.57
N ASP A 283 -10.75 -8.51 -9.36
CA ASP A 283 -9.42 -8.21 -9.85
C ASP A 283 -8.75 -7.21 -8.90
N TYR A 284 -7.93 -7.76 -8.00
CA TYR A 284 -7.23 -6.98 -6.97
C TYR A 284 -6.35 -5.88 -7.57
N PHE A 285 -5.59 -6.23 -8.60
CA PHE A 285 -4.62 -5.29 -9.17
C PHE A 285 -5.30 -4.19 -9.96
N THR A 286 -6.36 -4.48 -10.71
CA THR A 286 -7.17 -3.42 -11.34
C THR A 286 -7.85 -2.53 -10.31
N ALA A 287 -8.34 -3.08 -9.20
CA ALA A 287 -8.93 -2.29 -8.11
C ALA A 287 -7.92 -1.39 -7.39
N LEU A 288 -6.66 -1.84 -7.27
CA LEU A 288 -5.59 -1.07 -6.61
C LEU A 288 -4.92 -0.06 -7.54
N LEU A 289 -4.59 -0.46 -8.76
CA LEU A 289 -3.72 0.27 -9.69
C LEU A 289 -4.49 1.02 -10.78
N GLY A 290 -5.76 0.70 -10.98
CA GLY A 290 -6.51 1.07 -12.17
C GLY A 290 -6.14 0.20 -13.39
N PRO A 291 -6.49 0.61 -14.60
CA PRO A 291 -6.14 -0.13 -15.82
C PRO A 291 -4.63 -0.31 -15.97
N HIS A 292 -4.20 -1.54 -16.22
CA HIS A 292 -2.79 -1.92 -16.38
C HIS A 292 -2.62 -3.05 -17.41
N PRO A 293 -1.45 -3.17 -18.04
CA PRO A 293 -1.19 -4.20 -19.08
C PRO A 293 -0.77 -5.56 -18.51
N MET A 294 -0.57 -5.70 -17.20
CA MET A 294 -0.13 -6.97 -16.60
C MET A 294 -1.18 -8.06 -16.83
N PRO A 295 -0.81 -9.24 -17.34
CA PRO A 295 -1.72 -10.37 -17.44
C PRO A 295 -2.17 -10.85 -16.05
N ALA A 296 -3.48 -11.08 -15.90
CA ALA A 296 -4.07 -11.61 -14.69
C ALA A 296 -4.76 -12.95 -14.99
N VAL A 297 -4.40 -14.01 -14.26
CA VAL A 297 -4.85 -15.38 -14.49
C VAL A 297 -5.63 -15.91 -13.30
N MET A 298 -6.55 -16.86 -13.55
CA MET A 298 -7.35 -17.51 -12.52
C MET A 298 -6.72 -18.81 -12.02
N SER A 299 -5.78 -19.36 -12.78
CA SER A 299 -4.99 -20.53 -12.41
C SER A 299 -3.60 -20.46 -13.03
N TRP A 300 -2.64 -21.18 -12.45
CA TRP A 300 -1.29 -21.22 -12.99
C TRP A 300 -1.15 -22.07 -14.24
N MET A 301 -2.10 -22.98 -14.52
CA MET A 301 -2.19 -23.64 -15.83
C MET A 301 -2.53 -22.64 -16.92
N GLU A 302 -3.50 -21.73 -16.68
CA GLU A 302 -3.80 -20.62 -17.59
C GLU A 302 -2.58 -19.73 -17.79
N GLY A 303 -1.81 -19.46 -16.71
CA GLY A 303 -0.58 -18.69 -16.78
C GLY A 303 0.49 -19.34 -17.66
N ALA A 304 0.69 -20.65 -17.54
CA ALA A 304 1.62 -21.38 -18.35
C ALA A 304 1.21 -21.39 -19.85
N ASP A 305 -0.08 -21.59 -20.13
CA ASP A 305 -0.59 -21.57 -21.51
C ASP A 305 -0.52 -20.17 -22.12
N LEU A 306 -0.71 -19.13 -21.31
CA LEU A 306 -0.51 -17.75 -21.72
C LEU A 306 0.95 -17.51 -22.16
N VAL A 307 1.94 -17.94 -21.39
CA VAL A 307 3.36 -17.78 -21.74
C VAL A 307 3.69 -18.46 -23.07
N LYS A 308 3.23 -19.71 -23.27
CA LYS A 308 3.40 -20.44 -24.53
C LYS A 308 2.79 -19.70 -25.72
N ARG A 309 1.57 -19.16 -25.55
CA ARG A 309 0.87 -18.39 -26.57
C ARG A 309 1.63 -17.10 -26.90
N LEU A 310 2.04 -16.32 -25.89
CA LEU A 310 2.81 -15.09 -26.10
C LEU A 310 4.13 -15.36 -26.84
N GLN A 311 4.77 -16.49 -26.57
CA GLN A 311 5.99 -16.91 -27.25
C GLN A 311 5.71 -17.28 -28.72
N SER A 312 4.68 -18.09 -28.99
CA SER A 312 4.33 -18.52 -30.34
C SER A 312 3.85 -17.37 -31.23
N GLU A 313 3.19 -16.37 -30.65
CA GLU A 313 2.69 -15.16 -31.33
C GLU A 313 3.73 -14.03 -31.46
N ASN A 314 4.96 -14.23 -30.94
CA ASN A 314 5.99 -13.19 -30.84
C ASN A 314 5.52 -11.94 -30.03
N ALA A 315 4.61 -12.12 -29.09
CA ALA A 315 3.96 -11.06 -28.32
C ALA A 315 4.68 -10.69 -27.01
N LEU A 316 5.77 -11.40 -26.66
CA LEU A 316 6.52 -11.14 -25.41
C LEU A 316 7.13 -9.74 -25.38
N GLU A 317 7.84 -9.31 -26.41
CA GLU A 317 8.47 -7.99 -26.41
C GLU A 317 7.44 -6.84 -26.44
N PRO A 318 6.39 -6.85 -27.25
CA PRO A 318 5.34 -5.84 -27.20
C PRO A 318 4.68 -5.72 -25.81
N LEU A 319 4.37 -6.85 -25.16
CA LEU A 319 3.77 -6.84 -23.83
C LEU A 319 4.74 -6.34 -22.75
N ARG A 320 6.01 -6.75 -22.82
CA ARG A 320 7.08 -6.27 -21.94
C ARG A 320 7.21 -4.74 -22.03
N GLN A 321 7.26 -4.21 -23.25
CA GLN A 321 7.33 -2.76 -23.49
C GLN A 321 6.10 -2.05 -22.92
N SER A 322 4.90 -2.61 -23.10
CA SER A 322 3.66 -2.06 -22.55
C SER A 322 3.70 -2.01 -21.02
N CYS A 323 4.16 -3.08 -20.36
CA CYS A 323 4.33 -3.11 -18.90
C CYS A 323 5.35 -2.07 -18.40
N ALA A 324 6.51 -1.99 -19.08
CA ALA A 324 7.56 -1.05 -18.71
C ALA A 324 7.13 0.42 -18.91
N ALA A 325 6.49 0.73 -20.02
CA ALA A 325 5.98 2.08 -20.31
C ALA A 325 4.89 2.48 -19.32
N TRP A 326 3.96 1.57 -19.03
CA TRP A 326 2.90 1.80 -18.05
C TRP A 326 3.49 2.08 -16.67
N TRP A 327 4.42 1.26 -16.18
CA TRP A 327 5.04 1.43 -14.86
C TRP A 327 5.82 2.74 -14.75
N THR A 328 6.53 3.11 -15.81
CA THR A 328 7.24 4.39 -15.89
C THR A 328 6.28 5.59 -15.79
N ALA A 329 5.10 5.51 -16.39
CA ALA A 329 4.08 6.55 -16.33
C ALA A 329 3.29 6.52 -15.00
N TYR A 330 3.08 5.34 -14.43
CA TYR A 330 2.30 5.14 -13.22
C TYR A 330 2.98 5.74 -11.97
N LYS A 331 4.28 5.54 -11.79
CA LYS A 331 5.02 6.05 -10.63
C LYS A 331 4.85 7.57 -10.41
N PRO A 332 5.13 8.44 -11.39
CA PRO A 332 4.93 9.88 -11.20
C PRO A 332 3.45 10.27 -11.04
N LYS A 333 2.51 9.52 -11.64
CA LYS A 333 1.08 9.70 -11.39
C LYS A 333 0.75 9.43 -9.92
N LEU A 334 1.22 8.31 -9.37
CA LEU A 334 0.98 7.95 -7.96
C LEU A 334 1.58 8.99 -7.01
N VAL A 335 2.78 9.52 -7.31
CA VAL A 335 3.39 10.61 -6.53
C VAL A 335 2.51 11.86 -6.52
N ARG A 336 1.95 12.26 -7.67
CA ARG A 336 1.02 13.39 -7.75
C ARG A 336 -0.26 13.13 -6.96
N ASP A 337 -0.88 11.97 -7.15
CA ASP A 337 -2.12 11.60 -6.45
C ASP A 337 -1.94 11.62 -4.93
N LEU A 338 -0.78 11.13 -4.44
CA LEU A 338 -0.44 11.17 -3.02
C LEU A 338 -0.12 12.58 -2.53
N THR A 339 0.56 13.41 -3.33
CA THR A 339 0.80 14.80 -3.00
C THR A 339 -0.53 15.54 -2.80
N GLU A 340 -1.45 15.39 -3.74
CA GLU A 340 -2.79 15.96 -3.65
C GLU A 340 -3.57 15.42 -2.46
N PHE A 341 -3.47 14.11 -2.18
CA PHE A 341 -4.11 13.50 -1.02
C PHE A 341 -3.57 14.06 0.30
N VAL A 342 -2.24 14.17 0.45
CA VAL A 342 -1.58 14.75 1.62
C VAL A 342 -2.01 16.20 1.79
N GLU A 343 -1.91 17.00 0.75
CA GLU A 343 -2.27 18.42 0.79
C GLU A 343 -3.74 18.63 1.16
N ARG A 344 -4.65 17.91 0.53
CA ARG A 344 -6.09 17.99 0.81
C ARG A 344 -6.42 17.67 2.27
N ASN A 345 -5.77 16.66 2.84
CA ASN A 345 -6.03 16.24 4.22
C ASN A 345 -5.28 17.06 5.27
N LEU A 346 -4.22 17.76 4.89
CA LEU A 346 -3.49 18.68 5.77
C LEU A 346 -3.95 20.14 5.60
N LYS A 347 -4.47 20.54 4.44
CA LYS A 347 -5.10 21.85 4.26
C LYS A 347 -6.49 21.81 4.89
N THR A 348 -6.81 22.80 5.70
CA THR A 348 -8.20 23.04 6.12
C THR A 348 -8.97 23.60 4.95
N THR A 349 -10.15 23.07 4.73
CA THR A 349 -11.21 23.77 3.96
C THR A 349 -11.68 24.97 4.71
#